data_85e0cd398a33497eb1c9dc561022ff2a
#
_entry.id   85e0cd398a33497eb1c9dc561022ff2a
#
_cell.length_a   1.000
_cell.length_b   1.000
_cell.length_c   1.000
_cell.angle_alpha   90.00
_cell.angle_beta   90.00
_cell.angle_gamma   90.00
#
_symmetry.space_group_name_H-M   'P 1'
#
loop_
_entity.id
_entity.type
_entity.pdbx_description
1 polymer ?
#
loop_
_entity_poly.entity_id
_entity_poly.type
_entity_poly.pdbx_seq_one_letter_code
_entity_poly.pdbx_strand_id
1 'polypeptide(L)'
;LLTQISYKVNETAFVVEAGSREIKLGGNGIAVIALTKHMEVFGDRDFTDMITLLANGILYLQDKETGKMTHVLDAANFEVKEAFRTVYYDGESAYALIKAYDITGNNAYLDAARRSIDYFINKNYVVYRDHWLAYAMNEFTRFVHEEKYYTFALRNAWENRERIRKQQTSYHTYLELLMETYDIYLRIKEQNISVDYINQIDEDEFVEIIKHRAFHMLDGYFYPEYAMYME
;
A
#
# COMPACT_ATOMS: atom_id res chain seq x y z
N LEU A 1 2.17 9.92 21.66
CA LEU A 1 3.16 10.19 20.60
C LEU A 1 2.50 10.89 19.41
N LEU A 2 1.46 10.30 18.77
CA LEU A 2 0.78 10.89 17.60
C LEU A 2 0.24 12.30 17.85
N THR A 3 -0.26 12.59 19.05
CA THR A 3 -0.71 13.94 19.42
C THR A 3 0.40 14.99 19.49
N GLN A 4 1.66 14.56 19.55
CA GLN A 4 2.83 15.44 19.57
C GLN A 4 3.40 15.74 18.18
N ILE A 5 3.12 14.86 17.20
CA ILE A 5 3.64 14.94 15.85
C ILE A 5 2.55 15.23 14.79
N SER A 6 1.29 15.28 15.20
CA SER A 6 0.18 15.61 14.30
C SER A 6 -0.14 17.09 14.34
N TYR A 7 -0.32 17.68 13.16
CA TYR A 7 -0.83 19.02 12.97
C TYR A 7 -2.30 18.95 12.58
N LYS A 8 -3.18 19.57 13.36
CA LYS A 8 -4.62 19.52 13.18
C LYS A 8 -5.12 20.82 12.58
N VAL A 9 -5.78 20.76 11.43
CA VAL A 9 -6.40 21.90 10.77
C VAL A 9 -7.82 21.50 10.37
N ASN A 10 -8.80 22.19 10.93
CA ASN A 10 -10.22 21.85 10.77
C ASN A 10 -10.46 20.35 11.16
N GLU A 11 -11.06 19.59 10.24
CA GLU A 11 -11.35 18.17 10.42
C GLU A 11 -10.27 17.27 9.80
N THR A 12 -9.04 17.75 9.65
CA THR A 12 -7.89 16.99 9.14
C THR A 12 -6.77 16.91 10.18
N ALA A 13 -5.97 15.86 10.11
CA ALA A 13 -4.70 15.79 10.81
C ALA A 13 -3.58 15.32 9.87
N PHE A 14 -2.39 15.83 10.12
CA PHE A 14 -1.20 15.47 9.35
C PHE A 14 -0.08 15.06 10.29
N VAL A 15 0.59 13.97 9.96
CA VAL A 15 1.87 13.61 10.59
C VAL A 15 2.95 14.52 10.02
N VAL A 16 3.65 15.22 10.92
CA VAL A 16 4.73 16.17 10.54
C VAL A 16 6.06 15.61 11.02
N GLU A 17 7.02 15.54 10.11
CA GLU A 17 8.39 15.18 10.46
C GLU A 17 9.07 16.35 11.17
N ALA A 18 9.48 16.14 12.43
CA ALA A 18 9.98 17.20 13.31
C ALA A 18 11.22 17.94 12.76
N GLY A 19 12.14 17.23 12.08
CA GLY A 19 13.38 17.79 11.56
C GLY A 19 13.18 18.62 10.31
N SER A 20 12.51 18.06 9.30
CA SER A 20 12.29 18.68 7.99
C SER A 20 11.06 19.58 7.94
N ARG A 21 10.16 19.48 8.92
CA ARG A 21 8.84 20.10 8.94
C ARG A 21 7.99 19.76 7.69
N GLU A 22 8.15 18.55 7.20
CA GLU A 22 7.40 18.03 6.06
C GLU A 22 6.15 17.28 6.51
N ILE A 23 5.04 17.53 5.81
CA ILE A 23 3.88 16.64 5.77
C ILE A 23 4.13 15.64 4.64
N LYS A 24 4.30 14.37 4.99
CA LYS A 24 4.52 13.29 4.02
C LYS A 24 3.26 12.44 3.92
N LEU A 25 2.79 12.20 2.69
CA LEU A 25 1.63 11.34 2.42
C LEU A 25 1.77 9.97 3.10
N GLY A 26 2.93 9.31 2.94
CA GLY A 26 3.20 8.02 3.59
C GLY A 26 3.16 8.10 5.12
N GLY A 27 3.51 9.24 5.73
CA GLY A 27 3.40 9.42 7.17
C GLY A 27 1.96 9.29 7.67
N ASN A 28 1.00 9.92 6.98
CA ASN A 28 -0.43 9.74 7.27
C ASN A 28 -0.88 8.32 6.98
N GLY A 29 -0.46 7.75 5.84
CA GLY A 29 -0.78 6.38 5.45
C GLY A 29 -0.41 5.36 6.53
N ILE A 30 0.87 5.34 6.91
CA ILE A 30 1.39 4.41 7.93
C ILE A 30 0.74 4.64 9.29
N ALA A 31 0.46 5.90 9.67
CA ALA A 31 -0.23 6.17 10.93
C ALA A 31 -1.65 5.57 10.96
N VAL A 32 -2.42 5.71 9.89
CA VAL A 32 -3.76 5.07 9.77
C VAL A 32 -3.64 3.56 9.85
N ILE A 33 -2.72 2.96 9.08
CA ILE A 33 -2.50 1.50 9.05
C ILE A 33 -2.13 0.99 10.46
N ALA A 34 -1.22 1.66 11.16
CA ALA A 34 -0.80 1.26 12.50
C ALA A 34 -1.95 1.34 13.52
N LEU A 35 -2.76 2.40 13.48
CA LEU A 35 -3.90 2.57 14.38
C LEU A 35 -5.01 1.55 14.08
N THR A 36 -5.32 1.30 12.82
CA THR A 36 -6.30 0.26 12.46
C THR A 36 -5.83 -1.11 12.90
N LYS A 37 -4.54 -1.41 12.72
CA LYS A 37 -3.97 -2.69 13.17
C LYS A 37 -3.99 -2.82 14.69
N HIS A 38 -3.72 -1.75 15.44
CA HIS A 38 -3.89 -1.73 16.90
C HIS A 38 -5.32 -2.10 17.29
N MET A 39 -6.31 -1.42 16.71
CA MET A 39 -7.72 -1.67 17.01
C MET A 39 -8.16 -3.10 16.67
N GLU A 40 -7.67 -3.66 15.56
CA GLU A 40 -7.90 -5.07 15.19
C GLU A 40 -7.36 -6.04 16.24
N VAL A 41 -6.13 -5.80 16.73
CA VAL A 41 -5.45 -6.70 17.68
C VAL A 41 -6.07 -6.62 19.09
N PHE A 42 -6.42 -5.43 19.55
CA PHE A 42 -6.95 -5.22 20.91
C PHE A 42 -8.48 -5.25 20.97
N GLY A 43 -9.16 -5.23 19.84
CA GLY A 43 -10.63 -5.30 19.76
C GLY A 43 -11.33 -4.03 20.26
N ASP A 44 -10.63 -2.89 20.26
CA ASP A 44 -11.16 -1.59 20.69
C ASP A 44 -11.52 -0.66 19.52
N ARG A 45 -12.01 0.54 19.81
CA ARG A 45 -12.37 1.59 18.85
C ARG A 45 -11.78 2.95 19.23
N ASP A 46 -10.77 2.96 20.09
CA ASP A 46 -10.27 4.17 20.74
C ASP A 46 -9.63 5.17 19.76
N PHE A 47 -9.19 4.70 18.61
CA PHE A 47 -8.51 5.54 17.61
C PHE A 47 -9.37 5.94 16.41
N THR A 48 -10.67 5.62 16.39
CA THR A 48 -11.56 5.92 15.25
C THR A 48 -11.53 7.39 14.84
N ASP A 49 -11.58 8.31 15.81
CA ASP A 49 -11.54 9.76 15.53
C ASP A 49 -10.19 10.18 14.94
N MET A 50 -9.08 9.64 15.45
CA MET A 50 -7.75 9.95 14.92
C MET A 50 -7.56 9.39 13.50
N ILE A 51 -8.03 8.17 13.26
CA ILE A 51 -8.04 7.55 11.92
C ILE A 51 -8.82 8.44 10.95
N THR A 52 -10.01 8.90 11.35
CA THR A 52 -10.83 9.81 10.53
C THR A 52 -10.09 11.09 10.17
N LEU A 53 -9.46 11.74 11.15
CA LEU A 53 -8.71 12.98 10.92
C LEU A 53 -7.51 12.76 9.99
N LEU A 54 -6.75 11.68 10.18
CA LEU A 54 -5.59 11.34 9.35
C LEU A 54 -6.00 10.95 7.93
N ALA A 55 -7.08 10.18 7.77
CA ALA A 55 -7.64 9.83 6.47
C ALA A 55 -8.15 11.05 5.72
N ASN A 56 -8.78 12.02 6.41
CA ASN A 56 -9.12 13.31 5.81
C ASN A 56 -7.89 14.07 5.34
N GLY A 57 -6.76 13.96 6.05
CA GLY A 57 -5.47 14.49 5.61
C GLY A 57 -4.99 13.84 4.31
N ILE A 58 -5.20 12.52 4.13
CA ILE A 58 -4.92 11.85 2.85
C ILE A 58 -5.84 12.36 1.73
N LEU A 59 -7.15 12.53 2.02
CA LEU A 59 -8.09 13.11 1.04
C LEU A 59 -7.68 14.53 0.60
N TYR A 60 -7.10 15.32 1.51
CA TYR A 60 -6.60 16.67 1.20
C TYR A 60 -5.46 16.63 0.18
N LEU A 61 -4.62 15.59 0.23
CA LEU A 61 -3.47 15.39 -0.65
C LEU A 61 -3.84 14.78 -2.02
N GLN A 62 -5.11 14.38 -2.24
CA GLN A 62 -5.56 13.79 -3.49
C GLN A 62 -6.14 14.84 -4.44
N ASP A 63 -5.70 14.81 -5.68
CA ASP A 63 -6.41 15.44 -6.80
C ASP A 63 -7.70 14.65 -7.07
N LYS A 64 -8.85 15.29 -6.85
CA LYS A 64 -10.17 14.65 -6.92
C LYS A 64 -10.62 14.28 -8.33
N GLU A 65 -10.03 14.91 -9.35
CA GLU A 65 -10.37 14.64 -10.75
C GLU A 65 -9.58 13.46 -11.28
N THR A 66 -8.29 13.41 -10.99
CA THR A 66 -7.37 12.42 -11.54
C THR A 66 -7.10 11.24 -10.61
N GLY A 67 -7.29 11.39 -9.31
CA GLY A 67 -6.90 10.42 -8.29
C GLY A 67 -5.42 10.44 -7.94
N LYS A 68 -4.63 11.33 -8.57
CA LYS A 68 -3.20 11.48 -8.28
C LYS A 68 -2.99 12.02 -6.87
N MET A 69 -2.00 11.46 -6.17
CA MET A 69 -1.59 11.93 -4.84
C MET A 69 -0.47 12.96 -4.93
N THR A 70 -0.46 13.92 -4.00
CA THR A 70 0.67 14.81 -3.72
C THR A 70 1.45 14.25 -2.54
N HIS A 71 2.77 14.08 -2.71
CA HIS A 71 3.57 13.32 -1.74
C HIS A 71 4.07 14.13 -0.56
N VAL A 72 4.46 15.37 -0.75
CA VAL A 72 5.07 16.18 0.32
C VAL A 72 4.60 17.62 0.26
N LEU A 73 4.13 18.13 1.41
CA LEU A 73 3.86 19.54 1.63
C LEU A 73 4.82 20.11 2.69
N ASP A 74 5.03 21.43 2.64
CA ASP A 74 5.60 22.17 3.75
C ASP A 74 4.55 22.37 4.85
N ALA A 75 4.87 22.01 6.08
CA ALA A 75 3.94 22.11 7.21
C ALA A 75 3.64 23.56 7.64
N ALA A 76 4.42 24.54 7.20
CA ALA A 76 4.22 25.93 7.59
C ALA A 76 3.16 26.65 6.74
N ASN A 77 3.07 26.30 5.45
CA ASN A 77 2.21 27.01 4.50
C ASN A 77 1.36 26.09 3.61
N PHE A 78 1.52 24.78 3.74
CA PHE A 78 0.84 23.75 2.92
C PHE A 78 1.16 23.82 1.42
N GLU A 79 2.23 24.51 1.03
CA GLU A 79 2.68 24.48 -0.35
C GLU A 79 3.29 23.13 -0.73
N VAL A 80 3.11 22.76 -1.99
CA VAL A 80 3.66 21.51 -2.53
C VAL A 80 5.19 21.63 -2.59
N LYS A 81 5.86 20.81 -1.79
CA LYS A 81 7.31 20.69 -1.78
C LYS A 81 7.80 19.65 -2.78
N GLU A 82 7.11 18.51 -2.85
CA GLU A 82 7.35 17.47 -3.84
C GLU A 82 6.03 16.84 -4.28
N ALA A 83 5.74 16.93 -5.56
CA ALA A 83 4.54 16.29 -6.12
C ALA A 83 4.63 14.77 -6.13
N PHE A 84 5.86 14.20 -6.23
CA PHE A 84 6.16 12.79 -6.20
C PHE A 84 7.54 12.55 -5.58
N ARG A 85 7.63 11.71 -4.56
CA ARG A 85 8.90 11.33 -3.91
C ARG A 85 9.21 9.83 -4.10
N THR A 86 8.25 8.97 -3.81
CA THR A 86 8.41 7.51 -3.92
C THR A 86 7.05 6.86 -4.15
N VAL A 87 7.02 5.82 -4.98
CA VAL A 87 5.80 5.06 -5.28
C VAL A 87 5.15 4.47 -4.04
N TYR A 88 5.91 4.16 -2.99
CA TYR A 88 5.37 3.56 -1.77
C TYR A 88 4.29 4.44 -1.11
N TYR A 89 4.44 5.75 -1.16
CA TYR A 89 3.43 6.67 -0.59
C TYR A 89 2.07 6.52 -1.27
N ASP A 90 2.03 6.21 -2.56
CA ASP A 90 0.80 5.96 -3.31
C ASP A 90 0.10 4.69 -2.79
N GLY A 91 0.83 3.58 -2.71
CA GLY A 91 0.29 2.31 -2.20
C GLY A 91 -0.13 2.39 -0.73
N GLU A 92 0.72 2.97 0.15
CA GLU A 92 0.44 3.20 1.56
C GLU A 92 -0.85 4.01 1.77
N SER A 93 -1.03 5.09 1.00
CA SER A 93 -2.19 5.97 1.14
C SER A 93 -3.48 5.30 0.63
N ALA A 94 -3.42 4.57 -0.48
CA ALA A 94 -4.56 3.82 -0.98
C ALA A 94 -4.98 2.74 0.04
N TYR A 95 -4.04 1.96 0.57
CA TYR A 95 -4.31 0.96 1.61
C TYR A 95 -4.90 1.59 2.87
N ALA A 96 -4.32 2.70 3.34
CA ALA A 96 -4.82 3.43 4.49
C ALA A 96 -6.28 3.91 4.33
N LEU A 97 -6.63 4.43 3.15
CA LEU A 97 -8.00 4.85 2.85
C LEU A 97 -8.98 3.68 2.89
N ILE A 98 -8.60 2.51 2.37
CA ILE A 98 -9.45 1.31 2.41
C ILE A 98 -9.63 0.85 3.86
N LYS A 99 -8.55 0.83 4.65
CA LYS A 99 -8.64 0.49 6.10
C LYS A 99 -9.49 1.50 6.88
N ALA A 100 -9.40 2.79 6.55
CA ALA A 100 -10.26 3.82 7.15
C ALA A 100 -11.74 3.62 6.77
N TYR A 101 -12.03 3.19 5.52
CA TYR A 101 -13.38 2.81 5.11
C TYR A 101 -13.90 1.62 5.92
N ASP A 102 -13.10 0.57 6.07
CA ASP A 102 -13.47 -0.65 6.81
C ASP A 102 -13.85 -0.34 8.28
N ILE A 103 -13.12 0.59 8.90
CA ILE A 103 -13.38 1.00 10.29
C ILE A 103 -14.59 1.93 10.43
N THR A 104 -14.75 2.89 9.50
CA THR A 104 -15.70 4.01 9.65
C THR A 104 -16.98 3.85 8.84
N GLY A 105 -16.98 3.03 7.81
CA GLY A 105 -18.07 2.93 6.82
C GLY A 105 -18.21 4.18 5.93
N ASN A 106 -17.26 5.13 5.96
CA ASN A 106 -17.35 6.35 5.17
C ASN A 106 -16.94 6.12 3.72
N ASN A 107 -17.93 6.10 2.82
CA ASN A 107 -17.72 5.86 1.38
C ASN A 107 -16.74 6.83 0.72
N ALA A 108 -16.55 8.04 1.25
CA ALA A 108 -15.59 9.00 0.68
C ALA A 108 -14.16 8.43 0.64
N TYR A 109 -13.79 7.56 1.60
CA TYR A 109 -12.48 6.92 1.64
C TYR A 109 -12.34 5.83 0.58
N LEU A 110 -13.36 4.98 0.43
CA LEU A 110 -13.37 3.94 -0.62
C LEU A 110 -13.38 4.55 -2.02
N ASP A 111 -14.15 5.62 -2.23
CA ASP A 111 -14.21 6.35 -3.50
C ASP A 111 -12.87 7.03 -3.83
N ALA A 112 -12.18 7.56 -2.82
CA ALA A 112 -10.86 8.13 -3.00
C ALA A 112 -9.82 7.05 -3.32
N ALA A 113 -9.84 5.91 -2.62
CA ALA A 113 -8.99 4.76 -2.94
C ALA A 113 -9.22 4.28 -4.38
N ARG A 114 -10.50 4.17 -4.81
CA ARG A 114 -10.87 3.81 -6.18
C ARG A 114 -10.25 4.77 -7.20
N ARG A 115 -10.36 6.09 -6.99
CA ARG A 115 -9.76 7.08 -7.90
C ARG A 115 -8.25 6.92 -8.00
N SER A 116 -7.56 6.70 -6.87
CA SER A 116 -6.11 6.45 -6.90
C SER A 116 -5.76 5.16 -7.62
N ILE A 117 -6.48 4.07 -7.37
CA ILE A 117 -6.23 2.79 -8.05
C ILE A 117 -6.49 2.91 -9.55
N ASP A 118 -7.54 3.60 -9.99
CA ASP A 118 -7.79 3.87 -11.41
C ASP A 118 -6.65 4.71 -12.04
N TYR A 119 -6.11 5.68 -11.29
CA TYR A 119 -4.91 6.40 -11.72
C TYR A 119 -3.70 5.48 -11.86
N PHE A 120 -3.46 4.55 -10.90
CA PHE A 120 -2.34 3.60 -10.95
C PHE A 120 -2.47 2.64 -12.14
N ILE A 121 -3.68 2.17 -12.45
CA ILE A 121 -3.96 1.35 -13.63
C ILE A 121 -3.61 2.14 -14.90
N ASN A 122 -4.12 3.37 -15.03
CA ASN A 122 -3.91 4.22 -16.20
C ASN A 122 -2.42 4.60 -16.39
N LYS A 123 -1.64 4.66 -15.32
CA LYS A 123 -0.20 4.95 -15.33
C LYS A 123 0.69 3.70 -15.33
N ASN A 124 0.08 2.51 -15.43
CA ASN A 124 0.77 1.22 -15.46
C ASN A 124 1.74 1.02 -14.28
N TYR A 125 1.25 1.21 -13.06
CA TYR A 125 2.05 1.07 -11.82
C TYR A 125 2.59 -0.35 -11.59
N VAL A 126 2.17 -1.34 -12.35
CA VAL A 126 2.74 -2.69 -12.38
C VAL A 126 4.28 -2.68 -12.50
N VAL A 127 4.84 -1.71 -13.21
CA VAL A 127 6.30 -1.58 -13.41
C VAL A 127 7.08 -1.32 -12.12
N TYR A 128 6.42 -0.82 -11.08
CA TYR A 128 7.07 -0.49 -9.81
C TYR A 128 7.21 -1.68 -8.87
N ARG A 129 6.41 -2.75 -9.05
CA ARG A 129 6.44 -3.95 -8.17
C ARG A 129 6.23 -3.60 -6.71
N ASP A 130 5.31 -2.68 -6.47
CA ASP A 130 5.07 -2.15 -5.14
C ASP A 130 4.23 -3.12 -4.30
N HIS A 131 4.75 -3.46 -3.12
CA HIS A 131 4.09 -4.32 -2.16
C HIS A 131 2.94 -3.61 -1.43
N TRP A 132 3.06 -2.30 -1.15
CA TRP A 132 1.97 -1.54 -0.57
C TRP A 132 0.75 -1.49 -1.50
N LEU A 133 1.01 -1.42 -2.81
CA LEU A 133 -0.05 -1.55 -3.80
C LEU A 133 -0.69 -2.94 -3.75
N ALA A 134 0.07 -4.01 -3.50
CA ALA A 134 -0.49 -5.35 -3.36
C ALA A 134 -1.38 -5.45 -2.11
N TYR A 135 -0.97 -4.91 -0.96
CA TYR A 135 -1.82 -4.79 0.23
C TYR A 135 -3.11 -4.02 -0.08
N ALA A 136 -2.99 -2.86 -0.72
CA ALA A 136 -4.14 -2.05 -1.10
C ALA A 136 -5.11 -2.82 -2.00
N MET A 137 -4.60 -3.53 -3.00
CA MET A 137 -5.43 -4.32 -3.93
C MET A 137 -6.09 -5.50 -3.25
N ASN A 138 -5.40 -6.18 -2.33
CA ASN A 138 -5.96 -7.31 -1.59
C ASN A 138 -7.16 -6.88 -0.74
N GLU A 139 -7.05 -5.78 0.00
CA GLU A 139 -8.18 -5.23 0.74
C GLU A 139 -9.27 -4.63 -0.18
N PHE A 140 -8.89 -3.88 -1.22
CA PHE A 140 -9.84 -3.23 -2.10
C PHE A 140 -10.77 -4.21 -2.81
N THR A 141 -10.22 -5.33 -3.28
CA THR A 141 -11.01 -6.37 -3.98
C THR A 141 -11.94 -7.17 -3.07
N ARG A 142 -11.95 -6.91 -1.76
CA ARG A 142 -12.97 -7.42 -0.83
C ARG A 142 -14.27 -6.61 -0.91
N PHE A 143 -14.17 -5.35 -1.32
CA PHE A 143 -15.31 -4.42 -1.38
C PHE A 143 -15.75 -4.14 -2.81
N VAL A 144 -14.84 -4.25 -3.78
CA VAL A 144 -15.07 -3.83 -5.17
C VAL A 144 -14.73 -4.97 -6.13
N HIS A 145 -15.76 -5.57 -6.72
CA HIS A 145 -15.65 -6.80 -7.51
C HIS A 145 -15.68 -6.55 -9.03
N GLU A 146 -14.82 -5.65 -9.51
CA GLU A 146 -14.68 -5.39 -10.95
C GLU A 146 -13.43 -6.09 -11.50
N GLU A 147 -13.54 -6.79 -12.64
CA GLU A 147 -12.46 -7.57 -13.24
C GLU A 147 -11.15 -6.79 -13.42
N LYS A 148 -11.23 -5.50 -13.81
CA LYS A 148 -10.05 -4.66 -14.03
C LYS A 148 -9.14 -4.57 -12.80
N TYR A 149 -9.70 -4.58 -11.60
CA TYR A 149 -8.94 -4.49 -10.35
C TYR A 149 -8.24 -5.80 -10.01
N TYR A 150 -8.92 -6.92 -10.19
CA TYR A 150 -8.31 -8.24 -10.03
C TYR A 150 -7.19 -8.45 -11.06
N THR A 151 -7.42 -8.09 -12.31
CA THR A 151 -6.41 -8.16 -13.39
C THR A 151 -5.19 -7.33 -13.04
N PHE A 152 -5.38 -6.09 -12.58
CA PHE A 152 -4.29 -5.21 -12.18
C PHE A 152 -3.47 -5.78 -11.01
N ALA A 153 -4.15 -6.31 -9.99
CA ALA A 153 -3.51 -6.94 -8.84
C ALA A 153 -2.65 -8.15 -9.26
N LEU A 154 -3.23 -9.06 -10.06
CA LEU A 154 -2.51 -10.24 -10.55
C LEU A 154 -1.29 -9.88 -11.41
N ARG A 155 -1.41 -8.87 -12.27
CA ARG A 155 -0.33 -8.38 -13.11
C ARG A 155 0.86 -7.84 -12.29
N ASN A 156 0.60 -7.22 -11.15
CA ASN A 156 1.64 -6.63 -10.31
C ASN A 156 2.69 -7.65 -9.86
N ALA A 157 2.30 -8.89 -9.58
CA ALA A 157 3.23 -9.98 -9.27
C ALA A 157 3.63 -10.75 -10.55
N TRP A 158 2.65 -11.20 -11.35
CA TRP A 158 2.86 -12.17 -12.40
C TRP A 158 3.73 -11.66 -13.55
N GLU A 159 3.51 -10.43 -14.01
CA GLU A 159 4.36 -9.83 -15.06
C GLU A 159 5.80 -9.57 -14.58
N ASN A 160 6.00 -9.47 -13.27
CA ASN A 160 7.30 -9.21 -12.67
C ASN A 160 8.00 -10.46 -12.12
N ARG A 161 7.39 -11.65 -12.22
CA ARG A 161 7.84 -12.88 -11.57
C ARG A 161 9.29 -13.25 -11.90
N GLU A 162 9.71 -13.12 -13.15
CA GLU A 162 11.06 -13.43 -13.55
C GLU A 162 12.12 -12.50 -12.93
N ARG A 163 11.79 -11.23 -12.78
CA ARG A 163 12.66 -10.27 -12.11
C ARG A 163 12.71 -10.54 -10.62
N ILE A 164 11.57 -10.84 -10.01
CA ILE A 164 11.46 -11.21 -8.59
C ILE A 164 12.28 -12.48 -8.31
N ARG A 165 12.16 -13.51 -9.17
CA ARG A 165 12.91 -14.77 -9.06
C ARG A 165 14.43 -14.54 -9.11
N LYS A 166 14.90 -13.65 -9.98
CA LYS A 166 16.33 -13.34 -10.16
C LYS A 166 16.93 -12.44 -9.09
N GLN A 167 16.12 -11.88 -8.19
CA GLN A 167 16.63 -11.02 -7.12
C GLN A 167 17.47 -11.82 -6.12
N GLN A 168 18.74 -11.51 -6.02
CA GLN A 168 19.70 -12.27 -5.19
C GLN A 168 19.67 -11.89 -3.71
N THR A 169 19.24 -10.66 -3.40
CA THR A 169 19.15 -10.20 -2.01
C THR A 169 17.83 -10.60 -1.38
N SER A 170 17.81 -10.72 -0.06
CA SER A 170 16.61 -10.99 0.75
C SER A 170 15.67 -9.77 0.75
N TYR A 171 15.05 -9.48 -0.38
CA TYR A 171 14.15 -8.35 -0.53
C TYR A 171 12.74 -8.76 -0.09
N HIS A 172 12.43 -8.60 1.20
CA HIS A 172 11.19 -9.09 1.83
C HIS A 172 9.92 -8.51 1.18
N THR A 173 9.96 -7.27 0.70
CA THR A 173 8.81 -6.64 0.03
C THR A 173 8.34 -7.41 -1.21
N TYR A 174 9.23 -8.17 -1.86
CA TYR A 174 8.82 -9.05 -2.95
C TYR A 174 8.06 -10.29 -2.46
N LEU A 175 8.38 -10.80 -1.29
CA LEU A 175 7.59 -11.89 -0.69
C LEU A 175 6.20 -11.39 -0.29
N GLU A 176 6.12 -10.20 0.30
CA GLU A 176 4.84 -9.55 0.63
C GLU A 176 3.98 -9.34 -0.62
N LEU A 177 4.56 -8.76 -1.69
CA LEU A 177 3.87 -8.59 -2.97
C LEU A 177 3.31 -9.91 -3.51
N LEU A 178 4.10 -10.99 -3.48
CA LEU A 178 3.68 -12.30 -3.97
C LEU A 178 2.56 -12.89 -3.10
N MET A 179 2.68 -12.81 -1.77
CA MET A 179 1.71 -13.37 -0.84
C MET A 179 0.35 -12.66 -0.93
N GLU A 180 0.35 -11.33 -0.95
CA GLU A 180 -0.88 -10.55 -1.10
C GLU A 180 -1.57 -10.82 -2.44
N THR A 181 -0.78 -10.95 -3.52
CA THR A 181 -1.34 -11.28 -4.83
C THR A 181 -1.83 -12.71 -4.89
N TYR A 182 -1.15 -13.66 -4.24
CA TYR A 182 -1.57 -15.06 -4.20
C TYR A 182 -2.87 -15.25 -3.40
N ASP A 183 -3.07 -14.48 -2.33
CA ASP A 183 -4.33 -14.46 -1.59
C ASP A 183 -5.51 -14.01 -2.49
N ILE A 184 -5.30 -12.99 -3.32
CA ILE A 184 -6.28 -12.58 -4.33
C ILE A 184 -6.54 -13.70 -5.34
N TYR A 185 -5.48 -14.37 -5.83
CA TYR A 185 -5.58 -15.49 -6.76
C TYR A 185 -6.44 -16.62 -6.20
N LEU A 186 -6.18 -17.03 -4.96
CA LEU A 186 -6.97 -18.07 -4.28
C LEU A 186 -8.43 -17.65 -4.11
N ARG A 187 -8.69 -16.41 -3.70
CA ARG A 187 -10.05 -15.87 -3.54
C ARG A 187 -10.83 -15.87 -4.85
N ILE A 188 -10.21 -15.53 -5.97
CA ILE A 188 -10.84 -15.61 -7.30
C ILE A 188 -11.27 -17.05 -7.59
N LYS A 189 -10.42 -18.05 -7.30
CA LYS A 189 -10.72 -19.47 -7.53
C LYS A 189 -11.82 -19.98 -6.59
N GLU A 190 -11.71 -19.70 -5.31
CA GLU A 190 -12.65 -20.17 -4.29
C GLU A 190 -14.05 -19.61 -4.46
N GLN A 191 -14.14 -18.34 -4.85
CA GLN A 191 -15.42 -17.65 -5.04
C GLN A 191 -15.92 -17.69 -6.48
N ASN A 192 -15.19 -18.35 -7.39
CA ASN A 192 -15.53 -18.43 -8.82
C ASN A 192 -15.74 -17.04 -9.46
N ILE A 193 -14.88 -16.08 -9.13
CA ILE A 193 -14.94 -14.72 -9.70
C ILE A 193 -14.45 -14.80 -11.15
N SER A 194 -15.20 -14.21 -12.08
CA SER A 194 -14.83 -14.19 -13.50
C SER A 194 -13.70 -13.16 -13.72
N VAL A 195 -12.49 -13.66 -13.97
CA VAL A 195 -11.30 -12.86 -14.30
C VAL A 195 -10.50 -13.59 -15.37
N ASP A 196 -10.52 -13.10 -16.60
CA ASP A 196 -9.87 -13.79 -17.73
C ASP A 196 -8.36 -13.93 -17.56
N TYR A 197 -7.73 -12.95 -16.92
CA TYR A 197 -6.28 -12.93 -16.70
C TYR A 197 -5.75 -14.11 -15.86
N ILE A 198 -6.57 -14.72 -15.01
CA ILE A 198 -6.16 -15.85 -14.16
C ILE A 198 -5.68 -17.05 -14.99
N ASN A 199 -6.19 -17.22 -16.19
CA ASN A 199 -5.83 -18.31 -17.09
C ASN A 199 -4.38 -18.22 -17.63
N GLN A 200 -3.72 -17.07 -17.43
CA GLN A 200 -2.31 -16.85 -17.80
C GLN A 200 -1.35 -17.21 -16.67
N ILE A 201 -1.87 -17.53 -15.46
CA ILE A 201 -1.07 -17.80 -14.27
C ILE A 201 -0.94 -19.30 -14.08
N ASP A 202 0.31 -19.77 -14.09
CA ASP A 202 0.64 -21.12 -13.65
C ASP A 202 0.79 -21.11 -12.13
N GLU A 203 -0.12 -21.83 -11.45
CA GLU A 203 -0.18 -21.86 -9.99
C GLU A 203 1.06 -22.53 -9.38
N ASP A 204 1.55 -23.60 -9.99
CA ASP A 204 2.73 -24.33 -9.50
C ASP A 204 3.97 -23.43 -9.59
N GLU A 205 4.12 -22.72 -10.69
CA GLU A 205 5.19 -21.71 -10.86
C GLU A 205 5.04 -20.59 -9.82
N PHE A 206 3.82 -20.11 -9.56
CA PHE A 206 3.61 -19.04 -8.59
C PHE A 206 4.04 -19.47 -7.17
N VAL A 207 3.61 -20.68 -6.75
CA VAL A 207 3.99 -21.26 -5.45
C VAL A 207 5.49 -21.49 -5.36
N GLU A 208 6.15 -21.94 -6.44
CA GLU A 208 7.61 -22.08 -6.49
C GLU A 208 8.33 -20.75 -6.25
N ILE A 209 7.88 -19.68 -6.87
CA ILE A 209 8.49 -18.35 -6.69
C ILE A 209 8.33 -17.87 -5.24
N ILE A 210 7.15 -18.07 -4.65
CA ILE A 210 6.90 -17.73 -3.24
C ILE A 210 7.88 -18.49 -2.34
N LYS A 211 7.99 -19.82 -2.51
CA LYS A 211 8.93 -20.66 -1.75
C LYS A 211 10.38 -20.20 -1.93
N HIS A 212 10.77 -19.93 -3.17
CA HIS A 212 12.11 -19.45 -3.49
C HIS A 212 12.41 -18.13 -2.74
N ARG A 213 11.47 -17.17 -2.73
CA ARG A 213 11.63 -15.91 -1.99
C ARG A 213 11.63 -16.10 -0.48
N ALA A 214 10.79 -17.00 0.04
CA ALA A 214 10.77 -17.33 1.46
C ALA A 214 12.10 -17.94 1.93
N PHE A 215 12.73 -18.79 1.12
CA PHE A 215 14.06 -19.33 1.40
C PHE A 215 15.11 -18.23 1.54
N HIS A 216 15.09 -17.21 0.67
CA HIS A 216 16.00 -16.08 0.78
C HIS A 216 15.83 -15.27 2.09
N MET A 217 14.63 -15.33 2.69
CA MET A 217 14.39 -14.68 3.99
C MET A 217 15.04 -15.46 5.14
N LEU A 218 15.10 -16.80 5.04
CA LEU A 218 15.71 -17.66 6.06
C LEU A 218 17.25 -17.50 6.12
N ASP A 219 17.88 -17.23 4.99
CA ASP A 219 19.32 -16.98 4.91
C ASP A 219 19.72 -15.62 5.52
N GLY A 220 18.74 -14.78 5.89
CA GLY A 220 18.97 -13.46 6.46
C GLY A 220 19.50 -12.43 5.44
N TYR A 221 19.79 -11.23 5.95
CA TYR A 221 20.41 -10.17 5.14
C TYR A 221 21.92 -10.37 5.07
N PHE A 222 22.38 -11.33 4.27
CA PHE A 222 23.79 -11.49 4.04
C PHE A 222 24.26 -10.54 2.94
N TYR A 223 24.95 -9.47 3.35
CA TYR A 223 25.68 -8.57 2.44
C TYR A 223 27.18 -8.82 2.62
N PRO A 224 27.82 -9.66 1.79
CA PRO A 224 29.25 -9.99 1.96
C PRO A 224 30.14 -8.74 1.95
N GLU A 225 29.74 -7.71 1.23
CA GLU A 225 30.44 -6.44 1.12
C GLU A 225 30.41 -5.63 2.43
N TYR A 226 29.33 -5.76 3.23
CA TYR A 226 29.22 -5.11 4.53
C TYR A 226 29.93 -5.88 5.66
N ALA A 227 30.01 -7.20 5.55
CA ALA A 227 30.74 -8.01 6.53
C ALA A 227 32.23 -7.65 6.61
N MET A 228 32.78 -7.12 5.53
CA MET A 228 34.18 -6.65 5.49
C MET A 228 34.43 -5.32 6.23
N TYR A 229 33.37 -4.60 6.61
CA TYR A 229 33.44 -3.30 7.30
C TYR A 229 32.99 -3.37 8.77
N MET A 230 32.68 -4.55 9.27
CA MET A 230 32.19 -4.77 10.63
C MET A 230 33.24 -5.44 11.55
N GLU A 231 34.50 -5.53 11.15
CA GLU A 231 35.62 -5.98 12.00
C GLU A 231 36.18 -4.84 12.85
#